data_f4cad2266f2aa8e60659dd7fcd7dddcb
#
_entry.id   f4cad2266f2aa8e60659dd7fcd7dddcb
#
_cell.length_a   1.000
_cell.length_b   1.000
_cell.length_c   1.000
_cell.angle_alpha   90.00
_cell.angle_beta   90.00
_cell.angle_gamma   90.00
#
_symmetry.space_group_name_H-M   'P 1'
#
loop_
_entity.id
_entity.type
_entity.pdbx_description
1 polymer ?
#
loop_
_entity_poly.entity_id
_entity_poly.type
_entity_poly.pdbx_seq_one_letter_code
_entity_poly.pdbx_strand_id
1 'polypeptide(L)'
;MLRQDAQAEYPQKIGIHTPRSWGAYVNHGVLFLKQVDYVNGATYPDLNSNFEVFTNSAMLELESLGPLTSLAPGETVEHTERWALLGDTATPGGEADIHTHLLPKIGAVLQRWEA
;
A
#
# COMPACT_ATOMS: atom_id res chain seq x y z
N MET A 1 6.57 4.63 9.17
CA MET A 1 5.11 4.59 9.47
C MET A 1 4.52 5.98 9.25
N LEU A 2 3.37 6.06 8.58
CA LEU A 2 2.61 7.31 8.40
C LEU A 2 1.28 7.19 9.15
N ARG A 3 0.79 8.28 9.72
CA ARG A 3 -0.51 8.34 10.39
C ARG A 3 -1.36 9.47 9.81
N GLN A 4 -2.64 9.21 9.65
CA GLN A 4 -3.63 10.25 9.43
C GLN A 4 -3.80 11.06 10.74
N ASP A 5 -3.84 12.38 10.62
CA ASP A 5 -4.00 13.30 11.74
C ASP A 5 -5.17 14.25 11.47
N ALA A 6 -6.21 14.17 12.32
CA ALA A 6 -7.38 15.03 12.21
C ALA A 6 -7.08 16.52 12.48
N GLN A 7 -5.92 16.84 13.04
CA GLN A 7 -5.45 18.21 13.32
C GLN A 7 -4.52 18.74 12.22
N ALA A 8 -4.23 17.95 11.17
CA ALA A 8 -3.33 18.37 10.10
C ALA A 8 -3.87 19.60 9.37
N GLU A 9 -3.08 20.65 9.30
CA GLU A 9 -3.44 21.88 8.54
C GLU A 9 -3.27 21.69 7.03
N TYR A 10 -2.34 20.82 6.61
CA TYR A 10 -1.97 20.63 5.21
C TYR A 10 -2.01 19.16 4.84
N PRO A 11 -2.42 18.83 3.59
CA PRO A 11 -2.31 17.48 3.08
C PRO A 11 -0.85 17.09 2.88
N GLN A 12 -0.58 15.78 2.93
CA GLN A 12 0.72 15.20 2.64
C GLN A 12 0.56 14.06 1.62
N LYS A 13 1.51 13.95 0.69
CA LYS A 13 1.61 12.82 -0.22
C LYS A 13 3.05 12.30 -0.23
N ILE A 14 3.19 10.97 -0.16
CA ILE A 14 4.47 10.28 -0.21
C ILE A 14 4.36 9.21 -1.28
N GLY A 15 5.34 9.18 -2.21
CA GLY A 15 5.50 8.11 -3.17
C GLY A 15 6.75 7.29 -2.87
N ILE A 16 6.69 5.99 -3.10
CA ILE A 16 7.81 5.07 -2.96
C ILE A 16 7.91 4.12 -4.15
N HIS A 17 9.13 3.70 -4.46
CA HIS A 17 9.40 2.60 -5.38
C HIS A 17 9.85 1.38 -4.58
N THR A 18 9.05 0.33 -4.57
CA THR A 18 9.34 -0.88 -3.80
C THR A 18 9.09 -2.16 -4.60
N PRO A 19 10.12 -2.98 -4.83
CA PRO A 19 9.96 -4.29 -5.45
C PRO A 19 9.11 -5.27 -4.62
N ARG A 20 8.96 -5.02 -3.32
CA ARG A 20 8.08 -5.82 -2.45
C ARG A 20 6.61 -5.64 -2.78
N SER A 21 6.25 -4.50 -3.33
CA SER A 21 4.96 -4.20 -3.98
C SER A 21 3.73 -4.50 -3.13
N TRP A 22 3.81 -4.21 -1.83
CA TRP A 22 2.68 -4.27 -0.90
C TRP A 22 2.63 -3.05 0.02
N GLY A 23 1.44 -2.71 0.46
CA GLY A 23 1.17 -1.70 1.48
C GLY A 23 0.11 -2.19 2.46
N ALA A 24 0.15 -1.67 3.69
CA ALA A 24 -0.79 -2.06 4.73
C ALA A 24 -1.26 -0.86 5.55
N TYR A 25 -2.49 -0.93 6.05
CA TYR A 25 -3.13 0.09 6.86
C TYR A 25 -3.92 -0.53 8.01
N VAL A 26 -3.73 -0.01 9.21
CA VAL A 26 -4.50 -0.45 10.38
C VAL A 26 -5.48 0.62 10.80
N ASN A 27 -6.76 0.27 10.86
CA ASN A 27 -7.82 1.14 11.34
C ASN A 27 -8.95 0.34 11.96
N HIS A 28 -9.56 0.85 13.03
CA HIS A 28 -10.71 0.22 13.70
C HIS A 28 -10.52 -1.27 14.03
N GLY A 29 -9.34 -1.68 14.46
CA GLY A 29 -9.05 -3.08 14.82
C GLY A 29 -8.85 -4.02 13.64
N VAL A 30 -8.75 -3.49 12.43
CA VAL A 30 -8.56 -4.25 11.19
C VAL A 30 -7.27 -3.84 10.49
N LEU A 31 -6.46 -4.82 10.11
CA LEU A 31 -5.36 -4.63 9.18
C LEU A 31 -5.87 -4.88 7.76
N PHE A 32 -5.81 -3.85 6.91
CA PHE A 32 -5.95 -3.98 5.47
C PHE A 32 -4.57 -4.17 4.85
N LEU A 33 -4.41 -5.19 4.03
CA LEU A 33 -3.22 -5.47 3.25
C LEU A 33 -3.56 -5.46 1.77
N LYS A 34 -2.76 -4.72 0.99
CA LYS A 34 -2.83 -4.65 -0.46
C LYS A 34 -1.50 -5.10 -1.05
N GLN A 35 -1.53 -5.96 -2.07
CA GLN A 35 -0.38 -6.34 -2.89
C GLN A 35 -0.73 -6.18 -4.37
N VAL A 36 0.24 -5.76 -5.16
CA VAL A 36 0.17 -5.70 -6.62
C VAL A 36 1.40 -6.37 -7.22
N ASP A 37 1.31 -6.76 -8.48
CA ASP A 37 2.45 -7.35 -9.18
C ASP A 37 3.49 -6.26 -9.49
N TYR A 38 4.76 -6.57 -9.25
CA TYR A 38 5.88 -5.70 -9.58
C TYR A 38 6.51 -6.12 -10.91
N VAL A 39 6.62 -5.17 -11.83
CA VAL A 39 7.25 -5.41 -13.14
C VAL A 39 8.67 -4.85 -13.11
N ASN A 40 9.65 -5.74 -13.04
CA ASN A 40 11.06 -5.35 -13.00
C ASN A 40 11.48 -4.63 -14.27
N GLY A 41 12.17 -3.51 -14.13
CA GLY A 41 12.64 -2.68 -15.25
C GLY A 41 11.57 -1.80 -15.92
N ALA A 42 10.32 -1.86 -15.46
CA ALA A 42 9.28 -0.96 -15.94
C ALA A 42 9.44 0.45 -15.35
N THR A 43 8.94 1.44 -16.08
CA THR A 43 8.83 2.82 -15.58
C THR A 43 7.44 3.02 -14.98
N TYR A 44 7.40 3.51 -13.76
CA TYR A 44 6.16 3.84 -13.06
C TYR A 44 5.88 5.35 -13.11
N PRO A 45 4.62 5.79 -12.95
CA PRO A 45 4.28 7.21 -12.89
C PRO A 45 4.82 7.89 -11.61
N ASP A 46 4.59 9.19 -11.49
CA ASP A 46 4.87 9.98 -10.30
C ASP A 46 6.28 9.74 -9.72
N LEU A 47 7.29 10.14 -10.51
CA LEU A 47 8.72 9.97 -10.18
C LEU A 47 9.12 8.51 -9.95
N ASN A 48 8.52 7.60 -10.72
CA ASN A 48 8.76 6.16 -10.66
C ASN A 48 8.26 5.49 -9.37
N SER A 49 7.13 5.95 -8.83
CA SER A 49 6.49 5.37 -7.65
C SER A 49 5.53 4.24 -8.03
N ASN A 50 5.54 3.14 -7.30
CA ASN A 50 4.54 2.08 -7.45
C ASN A 50 3.58 1.97 -6.26
N PHE A 51 3.88 2.67 -5.15
CA PHE A 51 2.96 2.92 -4.05
C PHE A 51 2.99 4.36 -3.64
N GLU A 52 1.83 4.89 -3.30
CA GLU A 52 1.66 6.25 -2.79
C GLU A 52 0.70 6.26 -1.61
N VAL A 53 0.89 7.22 -0.73
CA VAL A 53 -0.05 7.51 0.36
C VAL A 53 -0.38 8.99 0.32
N PHE A 54 -1.66 9.31 0.25
CA PHE A 54 -2.16 10.65 0.47
C PHE A 54 -2.89 10.71 1.81
N THR A 55 -2.70 11.77 2.58
CA THR A 55 -3.45 11.99 3.81
C THR A 55 -3.71 13.48 4.05
N ASN A 56 -4.85 13.74 4.67
CA ASN A 56 -5.24 15.05 5.17
C ASN A 56 -5.97 14.89 6.52
N SER A 57 -6.60 15.95 7.02
CA SER A 57 -7.34 15.90 8.30
C SER A 57 -8.55 14.96 8.30
N ALA A 58 -9.07 14.55 7.15
CA ALA A 58 -10.29 13.74 7.03
C ALA A 58 -10.03 12.28 6.63
N MET A 59 -8.93 11.99 5.89
CA MET A 59 -8.74 10.67 5.28
C MET A 59 -7.27 10.31 5.06
N LEU A 60 -7.06 9.02 4.76
CA LEU A 60 -5.82 8.47 4.24
C LEU A 60 -6.16 7.56 3.05
N GLU A 61 -5.42 7.75 1.96
CA GLU A 61 -5.48 6.90 0.78
C GLU A 61 -4.22 6.05 0.69
N LEU A 62 -4.37 4.75 0.48
CA LEU A 62 -3.29 3.82 0.16
C LEU A 62 -3.40 3.43 -1.31
N GLU A 63 -2.54 4.00 -2.12
CA GLU A 63 -2.58 3.90 -3.57
C GLU A 63 -1.52 2.92 -4.09
N SER A 64 -1.86 2.15 -5.11
CA SER A 64 -0.92 1.37 -5.91
C SER A 64 -0.97 1.82 -7.36
N LEU A 65 0.18 1.84 -8.02
CA LEU A 65 0.30 2.28 -9.40
C LEU A 65 0.85 1.15 -10.27
N GLY A 66 0.26 0.98 -11.46
CA GLY A 66 0.80 0.11 -12.48
C GLY A 66 1.88 0.82 -13.31
N PRO A 67 2.68 0.06 -14.09
CA PRO A 67 3.64 0.63 -15.01
C PRO A 67 3.01 1.57 -16.04
N LEU A 68 3.74 2.61 -16.43
CA LEU A 68 3.36 3.44 -17.56
C LEU A 68 3.25 2.57 -18.82
N THR A 69 2.10 2.63 -19.47
CA THR A 69 1.78 1.81 -20.64
C THR A 69 1.19 2.67 -21.75
N SER A 70 1.77 2.60 -22.95
CA SER A 70 1.19 3.21 -24.14
C SER A 70 0.10 2.30 -24.70
N LEU A 71 -1.09 2.85 -24.94
CA LEU A 71 -2.23 2.12 -25.48
C LEU A 71 -2.64 2.70 -26.82
N ALA A 72 -2.78 1.86 -27.85
CA ALA A 72 -3.45 2.22 -29.08
C ALA A 72 -4.99 2.21 -28.87
N PRO A 73 -5.76 2.87 -29.75
CA PRO A 73 -7.21 2.80 -29.68
C PRO A 73 -7.74 1.37 -29.67
N GLY A 74 -8.55 1.03 -28.65
CA GLY A 74 -9.11 -0.31 -28.47
C GLY A 74 -8.25 -1.27 -27.63
N GLU A 75 -7.02 -0.92 -27.27
CA GLU A 75 -6.20 -1.69 -26.35
C GLU A 75 -6.56 -1.41 -24.88
N THR A 76 -6.24 -2.36 -24.01
CA THR A 76 -6.48 -2.28 -22.57
C THR A 76 -5.23 -2.63 -21.77
N VAL A 77 -5.11 -2.09 -20.56
CA VAL A 77 -4.15 -2.52 -19.55
C VAL A 77 -4.91 -2.88 -18.29
N GLU A 78 -4.46 -3.90 -17.60
CA GLU A 78 -5.05 -4.34 -16.33
C GLU A 78 -4.10 -4.04 -15.18
N HIS A 79 -4.68 -3.67 -14.02
CA HIS A 79 -3.96 -3.48 -12.76
C HIS A 79 -4.63 -4.32 -11.68
N THR A 80 -4.03 -5.47 -11.40
CA THR A 80 -4.60 -6.44 -10.44
C THR A 80 -4.08 -6.15 -9.03
N GLU A 81 -5.00 -6.00 -8.09
CA GLU A 81 -4.68 -5.88 -6.67
C GLU A 81 -5.18 -7.12 -5.91
N ARG A 82 -4.37 -7.62 -4.98
CA ARG A 82 -4.78 -8.62 -3.99
C ARG A 82 -5.01 -7.94 -2.65
N TRP A 83 -6.14 -8.20 -2.03
CA TRP A 83 -6.52 -7.59 -0.76
C TRP A 83 -6.74 -8.65 0.31
N ALA A 84 -6.34 -8.34 1.55
CA ALA A 84 -6.70 -9.09 2.73
C ALA A 84 -7.13 -8.16 3.86
N LEU A 85 -8.13 -8.59 4.63
CA LEU A 85 -8.58 -7.94 5.84
C LEU A 85 -8.36 -8.90 7.01
N LEU A 86 -7.60 -8.46 8.01
CA LEU A 86 -7.29 -9.24 9.20
C LEU A 86 -7.84 -8.50 10.43
N GLY A 87 -8.83 -9.09 11.09
CA GLY A 87 -9.39 -8.58 12.34
C GLY A 87 -8.43 -8.72 13.52
N ASP A 88 -8.89 -8.31 14.69
CA ASP A 88 -8.17 -8.39 15.95
C ASP A 88 -6.73 -7.82 15.88
N THR A 89 -6.62 -6.67 15.22
CA THR A 89 -5.33 -6.02 15.00
C THR A 89 -5.29 -4.68 15.70
N ALA A 90 -4.49 -4.58 16.74
CA ALA A 90 -4.29 -3.32 17.44
C ALA A 90 -3.54 -2.30 16.56
N THR A 91 -3.91 -1.03 16.69
CA THR A 91 -3.15 0.06 16.07
C THR A 91 -1.74 0.11 16.67
N PRO A 92 -0.67 0.04 15.85
CA PRO A 92 0.69 0.04 16.37
C PRO A 92 1.02 1.38 17.03
N GLY A 93 1.67 1.33 18.21
CA GLY A 93 2.16 2.50 18.91
C GLY A 93 3.44 3.08 18.27
N GLY A 94 4.21 2.26 17.56
CA GLY A 94 5.45 2.63 16.92
C GLY A 94 6.02 1.50 16.04
N GLU A 95 7.25 1.67 15.57
CA GLU A 95 7.90 0.69 14.68
C GLU A 95 8.12 -0.67 15.34
N ALA A 96 8.40 -0.70 16.65
CA ALA A 96 8.57 -1.96 17.39
C ALA A 96 7.31 -2.82 17.31
N ASP A 97 6.12 -2.23 17.47
CA ASP A 97 4.84 -2.94 17.33
C ASP A 97 4.61 -3.47 15.92
N ILE A 98 5.01 -2.69 14.91
CA ILE A 98 4.95 -3.13 13.52
C ILE A 98 5.78 -4.39 13.33
N HIS A 99 7.03 -4.39 13.78
CA HIS A 99 7.92 -5.54 13.66
C HIS A 99 7.42 -6.76 14.42
N THR A 100 6.92 -6.56 15.63
CA THR A 100 6.52 -7.65 16.54
C THR A 100 5.15 -8.21 16.21
N HIS A 101 4.19 -7.36 15.79
CA HIS A 101 2.78 -7.75 15.71
C HIS A 101 2.20 -7.71 14.29
N LEU A 102 2.63 -6.77 13.44
CA LEU A 102 2.06 -6.63 12.10
C LEU A 102 2.81 -7.42 11.02
N LEU A 103 4.14 -7.30 10.95
CA LEU A 103 4.92 -7.97 9.92
C LEU A 103 4.77 -9.50 9.93
N PRO A 104 4.66 -10.20 11.07
CA PRO A 104 4.38 -11.64 11.04
C PRO A 104 3.00 -11.97 10.44
N LYS A 105 1.96 -11.20 10.74
CA LYS A 105 0.62 -11.37 10.13
C LYS A 105 0.65 -11.12 8.62
N ILE A 106 1.29 -10.02 8.21
CA ILE A 106 1.46 -9.66 6.80
C ILE A 106 2.23 -10.75 6.06
N GLY A 107 3.38 -11.18 6.59
CA GLY A 107 4.22 -12.22 6.01
C GLY A 107 3.46 -13.52 5.78
N ALA A 108 2.64 -13.95 6.74
CA ALA A 108 1.82 -15.16 6.61
C ALA A 108 0.77 -15.07 5.48
N VAL A 109 0.24 -13.88 5.20
CA VAL A 109 -0.69 -13.67 4.07
C VAL A 109 0.07 -13.67 2.75
N LEU A 110 1.17 -12.91 2.67
CA LEU A 110 1.99 -12.83 1.44
C LEU A 110 2.50 -14.20 1.01
N GLN A 111 2.99 -15.01 1.93
CA GLN A 111 3.41 -16.39 1.64
C GLN A 111 2.31 -17.25 1.03
N ARG A 112 1.05 -17.09 1.49
CA ARG A 112 -0.11 -17.82 0.91
C ARG A 112 -0.45 -17.35 -0.50
N TRP A 113 -0.19 -16.10 -0.82
CA TRP A 113 -0.43 -15.56 -2.16
C TRP A 113 0.66 -15.95 -3.18
N GLU A 114 1.86 -16.27 -2.71
CA GLU A 114 2.99 -16.75 -3.52
C GLU A 114 2.96 -18.27 -3.75
N ALA A 115 2.22 -19.00 -2.92
CA ALA A 115 2.06 -20.46 -3.05
C ALA A 115 1.04 -20.84 -4.14
#